data_759936b1dd20862c5e0c0b4e8df14fad
#
_entry.id   759936b1dd20862c5e0c0b4e8df14fad
#
_cell.length_a   1.000
_cell.length_b   1.000
_cell.length_c   1.000
_cell.angle_alpha   90.00
_cell.angle_beta   90.00
_cell.angle_gamma   90.00
#
_symmetry.space_group_name_H-M   'P 1'
#
loop_
_entity.id
_entity.type
_entity.pdbx_description
1 polymer ?
#
loop_
_entity_poly.entity_id
_entity_poly.type
_entity_poly.pdbx_seq_one_letter_code
_entity_poly.pdbx_strand_id
1 'polypeptide(L)'
;MKTHNLKLSIEFCDAVLSGEKTFEVRKNDRGFQTGDLIRFIPTDVTSYHSSDGTVREHAKHEISGHTYKITYILNGWGIKNGYVVLGIREEVSYGKKRPNDHVTPESLPQERLSH
;
A
#
# COMPACT_ATOMS: atom_id res chain seq x y z
N MET A 1 4.99 -9.62 -13.75
CA MET A 1 4.60 -8.93 -12.51
C MET A 1 5.80 -8.22 -11.93
N LYS A 2 5.65 -6.95 -11.63
CA LYS A 2 6.73 -6.14 -11.08
C LYS A 2 6.43 -5.80 -9.63
N THR A 3 7.47 -5.46 -8.88
CA THR A 3 7.32 -4.91 -7.54
C THR A 3 7.77 -3.45 -7.59
N HIS A 4 6.91 -2.58 -7.15
CA HIS A 4 7.18 -1.15 -7.12
C HIS A 4 7.42 -0.72 -5.68
N ASN A 5 8.52 -0.01 -5.45
CA ASN A 5 8.80 0.56 -4.13
C ASN A 5 8.33 2.00 -4.17
N LEU A 6 7.30 2.31 -3.40
CA LEU A 6 6.65 3.61 -3.45
C LEU A 6 6.73 4.29 -2.09
N LYS A 7 7.14 5.54 -2.11
CA LYS A 7 7.16 6.33 -0.88
C LYS A 7 5.73 6.65 -0.47
N LEU A 8 5.46 6.53 0.81
CA LEU A 8 4.14 6.82 1.36
C LEU A 8 4.31 7.67 2.60
N SER A 9 3.63 8.80 2.61
CA SER A 9 3.69 9.69 3.76
C SER A 9 3.20 8.99 5.01
N ILE A 10 3.91 9.22 6.12
CA ILE A 10 3.61 8.55 7.38
C ILE A 10 2.15 8.78 7.80
N GLU A 11 1.59 9.92 7.43
CA GLU A 11 0.21 10.23 7.81
C GLU A 11 -0.80 9.30 7.15
N PHE A 12 -0.44 8.61 6.10
CA PHE A 12 -1.34 7.67 5.43
C PHE A 12 -1.06 6.22 5.76
N CYS A 13 0.07 5.95 6.40
CA CYS A 13 0.50 4.57 6.60
C CYS A 13 -0.47 3.78 7.47
N ASP A 14 -0.98 4.38 8.52
CA ASP A 14 -1.93 3.69 9.39
C ASP A 14 -3.21 3.31 8.65
N ALA A 15 -3.71 4.23 7.84
CA ALA A 15 -4.96 3.98 7.12
C ALA A 15 -4.80 2.90 6.07
N VAL A 16 -3.64 2.85 5.41
CA VAL A 16 -3.39 1.80 4.44
C VAL A 16 -3.24 0.46 5.16
N LEU A 17 -2.49 0.44 6.25
CA LEU A 17 -2.24 -0.80 6.97
C LEU A 17 -3.52 -1.36 7.58
N SER A 18 -4.39 -0.51 8.08
CA SER A 18 -5.65 -0.95 8.69
C SER A 18 -6.70 -1.37 7.67
N GLY A 19 -6.47 -1.06 6.39
CA GLY A 19 -7.44 -1.36 5.35
C GLY A 19 -8.49 -0.29 5.15
N GLU A 20 -8.38 0.83 5.85
CA GLU A 20 -9.32 1.94 5.64
C GLU A 20 -9.07 2.66 4.34
N LYS A 21 -7.82 2.74 3.92
CA LYS A 21 -7.46 3.36 2.66
C LYS A 21 -6.99 2.27 1.71
N THR A 22 -7.81 1.96 0.72
CA THR A 22 -7.57 0.83 -0.18
C THR A 22 -7.17 1.27 -1.56
N PHE A 23 -6.58 2.45 -1.68
CA PHE A 23 -6.21 3.00 -2.97
C PHE A 23 -5.01 3.92 -2.83
N GLU A 24 -4.33 4.16 -3.95
CA GLU A 24 -3.25 5.11 -4.05
C GLU A 24 -3.42 5.93 -5.31
N VAL A 25 -3.19 7.23 -5.19
CA VAL A 25 -3.20 8.13 -6.35
C VAL A 25 -1.76 8.42 -6.71
N ARG A 26 -1.37 8.06 -7.92
CA ARG A 26 0.03 8.17 -8.33
C ARG A 26 0.16 8.72 -9.73
N LYS A 27 1.25 9.44 -9.98
CA LYS A 27 1.65 9.75 -11.32
C LYS A 27 2.00 8.45 -12.02
N ASN A 28 1.50 8.27 -13.22
CA ASN A 28 1.71 7.00 -13.92
C ASN A 28 3.04 7.05 -14.67
N ASP A 29 4.11 7.02 -13.93
CA ASP A 29 5.45 7.10 -14.51
C ASP A 29 6.24 5.80 -14.38
N ARG A 30 5.59 4.73 -13.97
CA ARG A 30 6.26 3.45 -13.77
C ARG A 30 5.61 2.29 -14.51
N GLY A 31 4.63 2.58 -15.35
CA GLY A 31 3.96 1.52 -16.08
C GLY A 31 3.25 0.53 -15.18
N PHE A 32 2.49 1.05 -14.22
CA PHE A 32 1.74 0.18 -13.30
C PHE A 32 0.80 -0.73 -14.06
N GLN A 33 0.71 -1.98 -13.59
CA GLN A 33 -0.20 -2.95 -14.16
C GLN A 33 -0.92 -3.70 -13.07
N THR A 34 -2.15 -4.09 -13.35
CA THR A 34 -2.91 -4.92 -12.42
C THR A 34 -2.14 -6.19 -12.16
N GLY A 35 -2.04 -6.57 -10.90
CA GLY A 35 -1.27 -7.73 -10.49
C GLY A 35 0.13 -7.39 -10.00
N ASP A 36 0.61 -6.19 -10.30
CA ASP A 36 1.91 -5.77 -9.78
C ASP A 36 1.85 -5.64 -8.26
N LEU A 37 3.00 -5.75 -7.63
CA LEU A 37 3.13 -5.64 -6.19
C LEU A 37 3.68 -4.29 -5.80
N ILE A 38 3.34 -3.86 -4.60
CA ILE A 38 3.82 -2.59 -4.05
C ILE A 38 4.38 -2.85 -2.66
N ARG A 39 5.54 -2.28 -2.41
CA ARG A 39 6.12 -2.21 -1.07
C ARG A 39 6.27 -0.75 -0.74
N PHE A 40 5.66 -0.33 0.35
CA PHE A 40 5.69 1.08 0.71
C PHE A 40 6.90 1.40 1.54
N ILE A 41 7.47 2.57 1.28
CA ILE A 41 8.57 3.13 2.04
C ILE A 41 7.99 4.29 2.83
N PRO A 42 7.79 4.16 4.13
CA PRO A 42 7.21 5.25 4.90
C PRO A 42 8.17 6.44 4.92
N THR A 43 7.62 7.62 4.75
CA THR A 43 8.41 8.84 4.74
C THR A 43 7.77 9.88 5.63
N ASP A 44 8.58 10.78 6.15
CA ASP A 44 8.10 11.88 6.95
C ASP A 44 8.67 13.17 6.40
N VAL A 45 7.89 14.25 6.54
CA VAL A 45 8.35 15.55 6.14
C VAL A 45 9.13 16.13 7.31
N THR A 46 10.39 16.43 7.08
CA THR A 46 11.20 17.01 8.14
C THR A 46 10.91 18.51 8.25
N SER A 47 11.22 19.07 9.40
CA SER A 47 11.13 20.51 9.54
C SER A 47 12.29 21.21 8.86
N TYR A 48 13.23 20.45 8.36
CA TYR A 48 14.38 20.98 7.67
C TYR A 48 14.01 21.28 6.22
N HIS A 49 14.44 22.43 5.73
CA HIS A 49 14.18 22.84 4.36
C HIS A 49 15.48 23.08 3.65
N SER A 50 15.62 22.50 2.48
CA SER A 50 16.73 22.83 1.61
C SER A 50 16.36 24.09 0.82
N SER A 51 17.32 24.57 0.06
CA SER A 51 17.08 25.78 -0.74
C SER A 51 16.00 25.54 -1.79
N ASP A 52 15.72 24.30 -2.13
CA ASP A 52 14.75 23.98 -3.16
C ASP A 52 13.50 23.32 -2.59
N GLY A 53 13.30 23.36 -1.29
CA GLY A 53 12.06 22.89 -0.72
C GLY A 53 12.21 21.98 0.46
N THR A 54 11.15 21.27 0.75
CA THR A 54 11.07 20.39 1.91
C THR A 54 11.72 19.05 1.60
N VAL A 55 12.52 18.58 2.52
CA VAL A 55 13.18 17.27 2.40
C VAL A 55 12.35 16.24 3.13
N ARG A 56 12.16 15.09 2.49
CA ARG A 56 11.48 13.95 3.11
C ARG A 56 12.50 12.90 3.46
N GLU A 57 12.35 12.33 4.61
CA GLU A 57 13.23 11.27 5.09
C GLU A 57 12.44 9.99 5.28
N HIS A 58 13.13 8.87 5.18
CA HIS A 58 12.52 7.58 5.49
C HIS A 58 12.16 7.57 6.96
N ALA A 59 10.98 7.05 7.26
CA ALA A 59 10.49 6.94 8.61
C ALA A 59 10.36 5.47 8.96
N LYS A 60 10.12 5.19 10.23
CA LYS A 60 9.88 3.83 10.68
C LYS A 60 8.39 3.63 10.82
N HIS A 61 7.88 2.59 10.17
CA HIS A 61 6.49 2.22 10.30
C HIS A 61 6.36 0.75 9.94
N GLU A 62 5.45 0.11 10.59
CA GLU A 62 5.23 -1.31 10.40
C GLU A 62 4.83 -1.67 8.98
N ILE A 63 4.29 -0.71 8.21
CA ILE A 63 3.86 -0.96 6.85
C ILE A 63 5.01 -1.42 5.95
N SER A 64 6.24 -1.09 6.31
CA SER A 64 7.38 -1.47 5.47
C SER A 64 7.57 -2.97 5.37
N GLY A 65 6.98 -3.73 6.28
CA GLY A 65 7.04 -5.18 6.23
C GLY A 65 5.92 -5.83 5.45
N HIS A 66 5.05 -5.04 4.86
CA HIS A 66 3.87 -5.55 4.18
C HIS A 66 3.96 -5.34 2.68
N THR A 67 3.34 -6.22 1.93
CA THR A 67 3.32 -6.15 0.47
C THR A 67 1.88 -6.05 0.02
N TYR A 68 1.64 -5.20 -0.96
CA TYR A 68 0.30 -4.97 -1.50
C TYR A 68 0.27 -5.34 -2.96
N LYS A 69 -0.91 -5.67 -3.43
CA LYS A 69 -1.12 -6.04 -4.83
C LYS A 69 -2.05 -5.01 -5.46
N ILE A 70 -1.72 -4.59 -6.66
CA ILE A 70 -2.59 -3.70 -7.42
C ILE A 70 -3.73 -4.54 -7.97
N THR A 71 -4.95 -4.22 -7.55
CA THR A 71 -6.13 -4.98 -7.95
C THR A 71 -6.88 -4.33 -9.09
N TYR A 72 -6.73 -3.02 -9.26
CA TYR A 72 -7.45 -2.29 -10.29
C TYR A 72 -6.72 -0.98 -10.55
N ILE A 73 -6.80 -0.49 -11.78
CA ILE A 73 -6.19 0.79 -12.13
C ILE A 73 -7.24 1.62 -12.85
N LEU A 74 -7.46 2.83 -12.35
CA LEU A 74 -8.41 3.75 -12.94
C LEU A 74 -7.69 4.99 -13.43
N ASN A 75 -7.95 5.37 -14.67
CA ASN A 75 -7.51 6.67 -15.17
C ASN A 75 -8.69 7.31 -15.88
N GLY A 76 -8.58 8.61 -16.21
CA GLY A 76 -9.71 9.34 -16.73
C GLY A 76 -10.74 9.54 -15.63
N TRP A 77 -12.01 9.76 -16.02
CA TRP A 77 -13.12 9.90 -15.09
C TRP A 77 -12.87 10.95 -14.02
N GLY A 78 -12.32 12.09 -14.42
CA GLY A 78 -12.02 13.15 -13.46
C GLY A 78 -10.65 13.05 -12.83
N ILE A 79 -9.92 11.99 -13.09
CA ILE A 79 -8.55 11.86 -12.60
C ILE A 79 -7.65 12.75 -13.46
N LYS A 80 -6.77 13.49 -12.81
CA LYS A 80 -5.87 14.38 -13.51
C LYS A 80 -5.08 13.62 -14.56
N ASN A 81 -4.92 14.23 -15.72
CA ASN A 81 -4.18 13.61 -16.81
C ASN A 81 -2.78 13.24 -16.37
N GLY A 82 -2.36 12.02 -16.69
CA GLY A 82 -1.05 11.52 -16.30
C GLY A 82 -1.03 10.85 -14.94
N TYR A 83 -2.17 10.84 -14.24
CA TYR A 83 -2.27 10.18 -12.94
C TYR A 83 -3.20 8.98 -13.02
N VAL A 84 -3.03 8.08 -12.07
CA VAL A 84 -3.88 6.89 -11.95
C VAL A 84 -4.26 6.69 -10.50
N VAL A 85 -5.37 6.03 -10.29
CA VAL A 85 -5.76 5.54 -8.97
C VAL A 85 -5.54 4.03 -8.99
N LEU A 86 -4.77 3.55 -8.05
CA LEU A 86 -4.47 2.14 -7.92
C LEU A 86 -5.29 1.59 -6.78
N GLY A 87 -6.14 0.61 -7.07
CA GLY A 87 -6.76 -0.16 -6.01
C GLY A 87 -5.73 -1.11 -5.46
N ILE A 88 -5.64 -1.24 -4.14
CA ILE A 88 -4.63 -2.07 -3.53
C ILE A 88 -5.23 -2.97 -2.46
N ARG A 89 -4.61 -4.12 -2.28
CA ARG A 89 -5.00 -5.07 -1.26
C ARG A 89 -3.74 -5.73 -0.74
N GLU A 90 -3.68 -5.94 0.55
CA GLU A 90 -2.51 -6.59 1.12
C GLU A 90 -2.38 -8.01 0.58
N GLU A 91 -1.17 -8.37 0.20
CA GLU A 91 -0.86 -9.69 -0.31
C GLU A 91 -0.25 -10.50 0.80
N VAL A 92 -0.88 -11.62 1.12
CA VAL A 92 -0.41 -12.49 2.18
C VAL A 92 0.23 -13.70 1.55
N SER A 93 1.43 -14.02 1.99
CA SER A 93 2.16 -15.15 1.49
C SER A 93 1.67 -16.42 2.19
N TYR A 94 1.14 -17.35 1.42
CA TYR A 94 0.77 -18.64 1.98
C TYR A 94 2.01 -19.34 2.47
N GLY A 95 2.03 -20.12 3.30
CA GLY A 95 3.20 -20.83 3.79
C GLY A 95 3.97 -20.08 4.81
N LYS A 96 3.65 -18.80 5.01
CA LYS A 96 4.32 -17.99 5.96
C LYS A 96 3.29 -17.47 6.93
N LYS A 97 3.04 -18.21 7.95
CA LYS A 97 2.03 -17.83 8.90
C LYS A 97 2.51 -16.78 9.85
N ARG A 98 1.68 -15.82 10.14
CA ARG A 98 1.96 -14.88 11.20
C ARG A 98 1.61 -15.50 12.53
N PRO A 99 2.15 -15.01 13.60
CA PRO A 99 1.93 -15.64 14.91
C PRO A 99 0.46 -15.78 15.28
N ASN A 100 -0.40 -14.88 14.87
CA ASN A 100 -1.79 -14.97 15.20
C ASN A 100 -2.67 -15.45 14.06
N ASP A 101 -2.07 -16.13 13.10
CA ASP A 101 -2.76 -16.55 11.91
C ASP A 101 -3.09 -17.97 12.04
N HIS A 102 -3.90 -18.39 12.91
CA HIS A 102 -4.22 -19.71 12.91
C HIS A 102 -5.46 -19.89 12.30
N VAL A 103 -5.38 -20.77 11.77
CA VAL A 103 -6.30 -20.93 11.09
C VAL A 103 -7.29 -21.47 11.59
N THR A 104 -7.72 -21.25 11.98
CA THR A 104 -8.77 -21.54 12.52
C THR A 104 -9.64 -21.93 11.76
N PRO A 105 -9.52 -22.44 11.43
CA PRO A 105 -10.05 -22.57 10.67
C PRO A 105 -10.92 -22.53 10.60
N GLU A 106 -10.91 -22.25 10.90
CA GLU A 106 -11.55 -21.98 11.05
C GLU A 106 -11.69 -21.36 10.84
N SER A 107 -11.80 -21.51 10.65
CA SER A 107 -12.05 -20.87 10.80
C SER A 107 -12.32 -20.20 10.32
N LEU A 108 -12.53 -20.45 10.13
CA LEU A 108 -13.03 -19.82 10.03
C LEU A 108 -13.52 -19.45 9.72
N PRO A 109 -13.77 -19.63 9.64
CA PRO A 109 -14.53 -19.12 9.67
C PRO A 109 -15.09 -18.68 9.56
N GLN A 110 -15.31 -18.76 9.48
CA GLN A 110 -15.91 -18.36 9.72
C GLN A 110 -16.23 -17.68 9.50
N GLU A 111 -16.27 -17.99 9.43
CA GLU A 111 -16.69 -17.38 9.55
C GLU A 111 -16.83 -16.77 9.19
N ARG A 112 -17.01 -16.95 8.95
CA ARG A 112 -17.46 -16.45 8.98
C ARG A 112 -17.74 -16.18 8.86
N LEU A 113 -17.66 -16.66 8.93
CA LEU A 113 -18.15 -16.39 9.16
C LEU A 113 -18.37 -15.82 9.11
N SER A 114 -18.29 -16.20 9.14
CA SER A 114 -18.65 -15.69 9.39
C SER A 114 -18.76 -14.99 9.18
N HIS A 115 -18.84 -15.34 8.96
CA HIS A 115 -19.21 -14.76 9.11
C HIS A 115 -19.31 -14.31 8.90
#